data_11660e7d276aa95214f92cfe4ed0bff3
#
_entry.id   11660e7d276aa95214f92cfe4ed0bff3
#
_cell.length_a   1.000
_cell.length_b   1.000
_cell.length_c   1.000
_cell.angle_alpha   90.00
_cell.angle_beta   90.00
_cell.angle_gamma   90.00
#
_symmetry.space_group_name_H-M   'P 1'
#
loop_
_entity.id
_entity.type
_entity.pdbx_description
1 polymer ?
#
loop_
_entity_poly.entity_id
_entity_poly.type
_entity_poly.pdbx_seq_one_letter_code
_entity_poly.pdbx_strand_id
1 'polypeptide(L)'
;MIGKWAGFALMLAALTLAAPLVASEKQVAGEATEPAATAKQTAAIEMYVMPDCGYCKKARELLTARGVSWTEHDIVSSAEAKRAFDAKGGRGTPLLIVGGDVIQGVDAERIDAALREHGIVAR
;
A
#
# COMPACT_ATOMS: atom_id res chain seq x y z
N MET A 1 -40.78 62.05 -7.43
CA MET A 1 -41.04 61.92 -6.10
C MET A 1 -40.12 60.94 -5.54
N ILE A 2 -39.24 61.28 -5.13
CA ILE A 2 -38.71 61.66 -3.95
C ILE A 2 -38.92 60.67 -2.85
N GLY A 3 -38.00 60.10 -2.58
CA GLY A 3 -37.96 59.34 -1.40
C GLY A 3 -36.58 59.08 -1.03
N LYS A 4 -36.13 59.97 -0.42
CA LYS A 4 -34.94 59.92 0.35
C LYS A 4 -35.06 58.90 1.37
N TRP A 5 -34.11 58.10 1.37
CA TRP A 5 -33.70 57.61 2.69
C TRP A 5 -32.23 57.50 2.67
N ALA A 6 -31.76 58.51 3.19
CA ALA A 6 -30.40 58.55 3.55
C ALA A 6 -30.24 57.76 4.83
N GLY A 7 -29.18 57.29 4.97
CA GLY A 7 -28.72 57.08 6.29
C GLY A 7 -28.86 55.69 6.84
N PHE A 8 -27.85 55.11 6.85
CA PHE A 8 -27.27 54.57 8.02
C PHE A 8 -26.10 53.76 7.58
N ALA A 9 -25.32 54.27 7.69
CA ALA A 9 -24.07 54.30 8.16
C ALA A 9 -23.83 53.36 9.27
N LEU A 10 -22.75 52.80 9.17
CA LEU A 10 -22.00 52.38 10.31
C LEU A 10 -22.50 51.29 11.12
N MET A 11 -21.85 50.34 10.91
CA MET A 11 -21.34 49.43 11.86
C MET A 11 -20.46 48.59 11.12
N LEU A 12 -19.35 48.71 11.13
CA LEU A 12 -18.53 48.42 12.17
C LEU A 12 -18.81 47.14 12.79
N ALA A 13 -18.40 46.31 12.19
CA ALA A 13 -18.17 45.15 12.96
C ALA A 13 -16.84 44.73 12.69
N ALA A 14 -16.20 45.00 13.47
CA ALA A 14 -15.08 44.41 13.84
C ALA A 14 -15.17 42.97 13.72
N LEU A 15 -14.52 42.44 12.96
CA LEU A 15 -13.52 41.94 13.44
C LEU A 15 -13.51 40.84 14.25
N THR A 16 -13.30 39.99 13.90
CA THR A 16 -12.67 39.08 14.68
C THR A 16 -12.07 38.25 13.85
N LEU A 17 -11.22 38.30 13.95
CA LEU A 17 -10.22 37.71 14.06
C LEU A 17 -10.24 36.59 14.78
N ALA A 18 -10.59 35.68 14.38
CA ALA A 18 -10.36 34.55 15.06
C ALA A 18 -9.62 33.75 14.20
N ALA A 19 -8.62 33.76 14.48
CA ALA A 19 -7.76 32.99 13.86
C ALA A 19 -7.78 31.72 14.44
N PRO A 20 -8.00 30.90 13.90
CA PRO A 20 -7.90 29.70 14.40
C PRO A 20 -6.74 29.08 14.16
N LEU A 21 -6.31 28.90 14.80
CA LEU A 21 -5.31 28.32 14.80
C LEU A 21 -5.37 27.08 14.70
N VAL A 22 -5.43 26.55 14.41
CA VAL A 22 -5.35 25.50 14.41
C VAL A 22 -4.68 24.67 14.08
N ALA A 23 -4.44 24.46 14.11
CA ALA A 23 -3.80 23.80 13.97
C ALA A 23 -3.67 22.64 13.81
N SER A 24 -3.72 22.29 13.66
CA SER A 24 -3.48 21.31 13.55
C SER A 24 -2.85 20.57 13.05
N GLU A 25 -2.46 20.54 13.05
CA GLU A 25 -1.68 19.94 12.72
C GLU A 25 -1.44 18.84 12.63
N LYS A 26 -1.59 18.40 12.80
CA LYS A 26 -1.21 17.43 12.79
C LYS A 26 -1.15 16.61 12.11
N GLN A 27 -1.36 16.46 11.87
CA GLN A 27 -1.23 15.72 11.32
C GLN A 27 -0.58 15.13 10.73
N VAL A 28 -0.43 15.32 10.53
CA VAL A 28 0.25 14.92 10.01
C VAL A 28 0.60 13.95 9.87
N ALA A 29 0.58 13.79 10.24
CA ALA A 29 1.03 12.89 10.21
C ALA A 29 1.00 12.16 9.40
N GLY A 30 0.65 12.23 9.17
CA GLY A 30 0.76 11.62 8.53
C GLY A 30 1.28 11.15 7.88
N GLU A 31 1.42 11.39 7.83
CA GLU A 31 1.94 10.96 7.25
C GLU A 31 2.28 10.13 6.89
N ALA A 32 2.30 10.03 7.20
CA ALA A 32 2.64 9.11 7.09
C ALA A 32 2.40 8.52 6.07
N THR A 33 1.95 8.75 5.83
CA THR A 33 1.70 8.24 5.02
C THR A 33 2.43 7.93 4.17
N GLU A 34 3.08 8.39 4.10
CA GLU A 34 3.92 8.04 3.47
C GLU A 34 3.92 6.89 3.01
N PRO A 35 3.89 6.60 3.56
CA PRO A 35 3.97 5.37 3.37
C PRO A 35 3.41 5.08 2.15
N ALA A 36 2.58 5.69 2.14
CA ALA A 36 1.97 5.52 1.09
C ALA A 36 2.85 5.29 0.06
N ALA A 37 3.52 6.13 0.10
CA ALA A 37 4.41 6.11 -0.81
C ALA A 37 4.72 4.84 -1.10
N THR A 38 4.97 4.42 -0.19
CA THR A 38 5.42 3.27 -0.33
C THR A 38 4.67 2.53 -1.17
N ALA A 39 3.63 2.77 -1.06
CA ALA A 39 2.82 2.03 -1.75
C ALA A 39 3.40 1.68 -3.01
N LYS A 40 4.08 2.50 -3.53
CA LYS A 40 4.56 2.23 -4.66
C LYS A 40 5.26 1.09 -4.75
N GLN A 41 5.89 0.83 -3.93
CA GLN A 41 6.74 -0.22 -4.09
C GLN A 41 5.98 -1.33 -4.28
N THR A 42 4.89 -1.15 -4.13
CA THR A 42 4.14 -2.15 -4.35
C THR A 42 4.45 -2.94 -5.49
N ALA A 43 4.96 -2.50 -6.39
CA ALA A 43 5.21 -3.31 -7.53
C ALA A 43 6.01 -4.45 -7.05
N ALA A 44 6.07 -4.61 -5.82
CA ALA A 44 6.91 -5.60 -5.30
C ALA A 44 6.32 -6.97 -5.39
N ILE A 45 7.06 -7.88 -4.91
CA ILE A 45 6.65 -9.27 -4.83
C ILE A 45 6.34 -9.59 -3.39
N GLU A 46 5.22 -10.22 -3.15
CA GLU A 46 4.87 -10.74 -1.84
C GLU A 46 4.81 -12.26 -1.93
N MET A 47 5.24 -12.92 -0.90
CA MET A 47 5.19 -14.38 -0.85
C MET A 47 4.62 -14.82 0.49
N TYR A 48 3.53 -15.57 0.44
CA TYR A 48 2.94 -16.16 1.63
C TYR A 48 3.55 -17.55 1.84
N VAL A 49 4.07 -17.77 3.02
CA VAL A 49 4.84 -18.96 3.35
C VAL A 49 4.38 -19.61 4.65
N MET A 50 4.87 -20.79 4.91
CA MET A 50 4.71 -21.45 6.19
C MET A 50 6.04 -22.10 6.55
N PRO A 51 6.27 -22.40 7.84
CA PRO A 51 7.47 -23.08 8.26
C PRO A 51 7.63 -24.43 7.56
N ASP A 52 8.87 -24.84 7.37
CA ASP A 52 9.23 -26.13 6.78
C ASP A 52 8.61 -26.40 5.39
N CYS A 53 8.41 -25.36 4.62
CA CYS A 53 7.85 -25.47 3.29
C CYS A 53 8.97 -25.62 2.25
N GLY A 54 9.12 -26.82 1.71
CA GLY A 54 10.15 -27.09 0.69
C GLY A 54 9.94 -26.29 -0.60
N TYR A 55 8.69 -26.09 -1.00
CA TYR A 55 8.42 -25.30 -2.20
C TYR A 55 8.65 -23.80 -1.95
N CYS A 56 8.48 -23.33 -0.72
CA CYS A 56 8.83 -21.95 -0.38
C CYS A 56 10.34 -21.74 -0.53
N LYS A 57 11.14 -22.75 -0.19
CA LYS A 57 12.58 -22.66 -0.35
C LYS A 57 12.90 -22.56 -1.85
N LYS A 58 12.26 -23.37 -2.68
CA LYS A 58 12.48 -23.32 -4.12
C LYS A 58 12.07 -21.96 -4.69
N ALA A 59 11.00 -21.37 -4.19
CA ALA A 59 10.57 -20.05 -4.61
C ALA A 59 11.62 -18.99 -4.27
N ARG A 60 12.21 -19.07 -3.07
CA ARG A 60 13.28 -18.14 -2.67
C ARG A 60 14.50 -18.29 -3.58
N GLU A 61 14.87 -19.50 -3.92
CA GLU A 61 16.01 -19.76 -4.79
C GLU A 61 15.74 -19.17 -6.19
N LEU A 62 14.50 -19.34 -6.70
CA LEU A 62 14.13 -18.84 -8.00
C LEU A 62 14.15 -17.31 -8.02
N LEU A 63 13.57 -16.66 -7.04
CA LEU A 63 13.54 -15.20 -6.96
C LEU A 63 14.94 -14.62 -6.77
N THR A 64 15.77 -15.29 -5.97
CA THR A 64 17.17 -14.90 -5.78
C THR A 64 17.92 -14.98 -7.12
N ALA A 65 17.71 -16.02 -7.89
CA ALA A 65 18.36 -16.18 -9.18
C ALA A 65 17.97 -15.10 -10.16
N ARG A 66 16.78 -14.50 -10.01
CA ARG A 66 16.33 -13.37 -10.83
C ARG A 66 16.77 -12.02 -10.28
N GLY A 67 17.44 -12.01 -9.12
CA GLY A 67 17.92 -10.79 -8.53
C GLY A 67 16.83 -9.83 -8.06
N VAL A 68 15.66 -10.34 -7.75
CA VAL A 68 14.54 -9.52 -7.29
C VAL A 68 14.32 -9.65 -5.79
N SER A 69 13.72 -8.64 -5.19
CA SER A 69 13.43 -8.64 -3.76
C SER A 69 11.96 -8.94 -3.54
N TRP A 70 11.64 -9.50 -2.41
CA TRP A 70 10.26 -9.84 -2.05
C TRP A 70 10.04 -9.68 -0.54
N THR A 71 8.79 -9.67 -0.15
CA THR A 71 8.40 -9.65 1.25
C THR A 71 7.70 -10.96 1.58
N GLU A 72 8.04 -11.57 2.70
CA GLU A 72 7.41 -12.81 3.11
C GLU A 72 6.39 -12.58 4.21
N HIS A 73 5.31 -13.32 4.14
CA HIS A 73 4.24 -13.29 5.11
C HIS A 73 3.99 -14.71 5.60
N ASP A 74 4.30 -15.00 6.86
CA ASP A 74 4.09 -16.31 7.43
C ASP A 74 2.64 -16.47 7.85
N ILE A 75 1.94 -17.40 7.22
CA ILE A 75 0.51 -17.62 7.47
C ILE A 75 0.22 -18.46 8.72
N VAL A 76 1.25 -18.95 9.38
CA VAL A 76 1.08 -19.73 10.60
C VAL A 76 1.24 -18.82 11.81
N SER A 77 2.23 -17.94 11.77
CA SER A 77 2.51 -17.04 12.88
C SER A 77 1.69 -15.75 12.84
N SER A 78 1.12 -15.41 11.71
CA SER A 78 0.35 -14.17 11.54
C SER A 78 -1.07 -14.44 11.07
N ALA A 79 -2.03 -14.15 11.92
CA ALA A 79 -3.43 -14.28 11.57
C ALA A 79 -3.83 -13.31 10.45
N GLU A 80 -3.16 -12.16 10.38
CA GLU A 80 -3.41 -11.19 9.34
C GLU A 80 -2.93 -11.74 8.00
N ALA A 81 -1.74 -12.30 7.97
CA ALA A 81 -1.19 -12.94 6.78
C ALA A 81 -2.08 -14.07 6.31
N LYS A 82 -2.62 -14.86 7.24
CA LYS A 82 -3.51 -15.96 6.90
C LYS A 82 -4.80 -15.44 6.25
N ARG A 83 -5.38 -14.38 6.81
CA ARG A 83 -6.59 -13.81 6.22
C ARG A 83 -6.32 -13.25 4.82
N ALA A 84 -5.18 -12.58 4.64
CA ALA A 84 -4.82 -12.04 3.33
C ALA A 84 -4.58 -13.18 2.33
N PHE A 85 -3.93 -14.25 2.75
CA PHE A 85 -3.70 -15.44 1.94
C PHE A 85 -5.03 -16.04 1.46
N ASP A 86 -5.98 -16.21 2.39
CA ASP A 86 -7.29 -16.78 2.06
C ASP A 86 -8.08 -15.86 1.12
N ALA A 87 -8.02 -14.55 1.35
CA ALA A 87 -8.70 -13.59 0.51
C ALA A 87 -8.14 -13.58 -0.92
N LYS A 88 -6.89 -13.96 -1.09
CA LYS A 88 -6.27 -14.05 -2.41
C LYS A 88 -6.48 -15.42 -3.05
N GLY A 89 -7.25 -16.27 -2.41
CA GLY A 89 -7.54 -17.59 -2.94
C GLY A 89 -6.41 -18.60 -2.75
N GLY A 90 -5.59 -18.40 -1.73
CA GLY A 90 -4.48 -19.30 -1.46
C GLY A 90 -4.94 -20.70 -1.11
N ARG A 91 -4.29 -21.69 -1.69
CA ARG A 91 -4.61 -23.09 -1.46
C ARG A 91 -3.44 -23.87 -0.89
N GLY A 92 -2.29 -23.29 -0.88
CA GLY A 92 -1.06 -23.88 -0.39
C GLY A 92 0.06 -22.89 -0.52
N THR A 93 1.20 -23.20 0.07
CA THR A 93 2.36 -22.32 0.03
C THR A 93 3.43 -22.88 -0.91
N PRO A 94 4.18 -22.03 -1.56
CA PRO A 94 4.07 -20.59 -1.49
C PRO A 94 2.91 -20.06 -2.36
N LEU A 95 2.37 -18.91 -1.96
CA LEU A 95 1.51 -18.13 -2.82
C LEU A 95 2.27 -16.85 -3.12
N LEU A 96 2.53 -16.56 -4.39
CA LEU A 96 3.25 -15.37 -4.77
C LEU A 96 2.30 -14.35 -5.36
N ILE A 97 2.55 -13.10 -5.04
CA ILE A 97 1.85 -11.98 -5.66
C ILE A 97 2.93 -11.16 -6.34
N VAL A 98 2.90 -11.11 -7.64
CA VAL A 98 3.91 -10.40 -8.42
C VAL A 98 3.22 -9.26 -9.15
N GLY A 99 3.44 -8.03 -8.68
CA GLY A 99 2.80 -6.88 -9.26
C GLY A 99 1.27 -6.89 -9.20
N GLY A 100 0.70 -7.79 -8.43
CA GLY A 100 -0.76 -7.97 -8.35
C GLY A 100 -1.23 -9.31 -8.89
N ASP A 101 -0.43 -9.97 -9.70
CA ASP A 101 -0.80 -11.28 -10.23
C ASP A 101 -0.59 -12.37 -9.17
N VAL A 102 -1.60 -13.19 -9.01
CA VAL A 102 -1.57 -14.28 -8.03
C VAL A 102 -1.05 -15.56 -8.68
N ILE A 103 0.06 -16.06 -8.17
CA ILE A 103 0.69 -17.27 -8.69
C ILE A 103 0.76 -18.30 -7.58
N GLN A 104 0.06 -19.42 -7.78
CA GLN A 104 0.02 -20.48 -6.81
C GLN A 104 1.20 -21.43 -7.02
N GLY A 105 2.02 -21.63 -6.02
CA GLY A 105 3.15 -22.54 -6.10
C GLY A 105 4.37 -21.92 -6.80
N VAL A 106 5.27 -22.78 -7.27
CA VAL A 106 6.51 -22.35 -7.92
C VAL A 106 6.40 -22.65 -9.42
N ASP A 107 5.90 -21.69 -10.14
CA ASP A 107 5.77 -21.79 -11.59
C ASP A 107 6.70 -20.76 -12.21
N ALA A 108 7.87 -21.19 -12.63
CA ALA A 108 8.90 -20.30 -13.13
C ALA A 108 8.46 -19.49 -14.35
N GLU A 109 7.70 -20.10 -15.25
CA GLU A 109 7.29 -19.40 -16.46
C GLU A 109 6.31 -18.29 -16.12
N ARG A 110 5.34 -18.56 -15.26
CA ARG A 110 4.38 -17.56 -14.84
C ARG A 110 5.03 -16.45 -14.04
N ILE A 111 5.98 -16.79 -13.19
CA ILE A 111 6.73 -15.81 -12.41
C ILE A 111 7.52 -14.90 -13.36
N ASP A 112 8.24 -15.49 -14.32
CA ASP A 112 9.03 -14.73 -15.27
C ASP A 112 8.14 -13.84 -16.16
N ALA A 113 6.96 -14.33 -16.53
CA ALA A 113 6.02 -13.54 -17.31
C ALA A 113 5.52 -12.34 -16.50
N ALA A 114 5.12 -12.56 -15.26
CA ALA A 114 4.64 -11.50 -14.39
C ALA A 114 5.75 -10.46 -14.10
N LEU A 115 6.98 -10.92 -13.87
CA LEU A 115 8.09 -10.01 -13.67
C LEU A 115 8.29 -9.09 -14.88
N ARG A 116 8.21 -9.65 -16.09
CA ARG A 116 8.35 -8.84 -17.30
C ARG A 116 7.17 -7.89 -17.47
N GLU A 117 5.96 -8.37 -17.25
CA GLU A 117 4.77 -7.57 -17.43
C GLU A 117 4.73 -6.37 -16.49
N HIS A 118 5.14 -6.55 -15.27
CA HIS A 118 5.14 -5.48 -14.27
C HIS A 118 6.46 -4.71 -14.21
N GLY A 119 7.40 -5.01 -15.10
CA GLY A 119 8.68 -4.30 -15.14
C GLY A 119 9.52 -4.45 -13.87
N ILE A 120 9.37 -5.57 -13.19
CA ILE A 120 10.14 -5.85 -11.98
C ILE A 120 11.47 -6.45 -12.40
N VAL A 121 12.53 -5.70 -12.20
CA VAL A 121 13.86 -6.10 -12.63
C VAL A 121 14.82 -6.22 -11.46
N ALA A 122 15.90 -6.91 -11.68
CA ALA A 122 16.94 -7.07 -10.68
C ALA A 122 17.52 -5.71 -10.29
N ARG A 123 17.92 -5.58 -9.05
CA ARG A 123 18.57 -4.38 -8.55
C ARG A 123 20.01 -4.66 -8.18
#